data_764998a2486dca6675bf9f0dce61b7ab
#
_entry.id   764998a2486dca6675bf9f0dce61b7ab
#
_cell.length_a   1.000
_cell.length_b   1.000
_cell.length_c   1.000
_cell.angle_alpha   90.00
_cell.angle_beta   90.00
_cell.angle_gamma   90.00
#
_symmetry.space_group_name_H-M   'P 1'
#
loop_
_entity.id
_entity.type
_entity.pdbx_description
1 polymer ?
#
loop_
_entity_poly.entity_id
_entity_poly.type
_entity_poly.pdbx_seq_one_letter_code
_entity_poly.pdbx_strand_id
1 'polypeptide(L)'
;MRLKTIVIGVVCSLVIICPTMMWAGEVRTELSALGDEEISQRLRFIEQRLDEGRRHANYWQVGWTGFYAISGAVQGTSAIRTDDGDNRANYIVGATKSALALTTQLLQPLNARHGADEIRAMPGESRADKLNQLERGEDLLRQNAERAGERTMWKTHLISLGVNLAGGAAIWAFGDDKDALISVASGIAFSELAIYTQPGRAITDLEDYENKFSGYHSQKKFSWHLIPSKQGAGVGINFSF
;
A
#
# COMPACT_ATOMS: atom_id res chain seq x y z
N MET A 1 12.47 -45.48 3.75
CA MET A 1 11.75 -44.70 4.75
C MET A 1 12.75 -43.72 5.37
N ARG A 2 12.86 -42.51 4.86
CA ARG A 2 13.77 -41.47 5.42
C ARG A 2 12.92 -40.33 5.92
N LEU A 3 12.87 -40.18 7.26
CA LEU A 3 12.26 -39.06 7.93
C LEU A 3 13.00 -37.76 7.57
N LYS A 4 12.38 -36.87 6.80
CA LYS A 4 12.88 -35.51 6.64
C LYS A 4 12.22 -34.66 7.71
N THR A 5 12.97 -34.33 8.72
CA THR A 5 12.63 -33.35 9.74
C THR A 5 12.56 -31.99 9.10
N ILE A 6 11.36 -31.42 8.96
CA ILE A 6 11.16 -30.07 8.45
C ILE A 6 11.17 -29.12 9.64
N VAL A 7 12.20 -28.29 9.69
CA VAL A 7 12.27 -27.15 10.62
C VAL A 7 11.43 -26.02 10.02
N ILE A 8 10.23 -25.84 10.55
CA ILE A 8 9.42 -24.62 10.32
C ILE A 8 9.85 -23.62 11.39
N GLY A 9 10.70 -22.69 11.01
CA GLY A 9 11.12 -21.61 11.88
C GLY A 9 11.50 -20.37 11.11
N VAL A 10 10.50 -19.59 10.68
CA VAL A 10 10.71 -18.16 10.35
C VAL A 10 9.53 -17.38 10.89
N VAL A 11 9.64 -16.98 12.13
CA VAL A 11 8.84 -15.89 12.69
C VAL A 11 9.68 -14.63 12.52
N CYS A 12 9.42 -13.85 11.49
CA CYS A 12 9.96 -12.50 11.36
C CYS A 12 9.16 -11.55 12.24
N SER A 13 9.63 -11.32 13.46
CA SER A 13 9.20 -10.20 14.30
C SER A 13 9.86 -8.92 13.78
N LEU A 14 9.18 -8.17 12.91
CA LEU A 14 9.57 -6.81 12.55
C LEU A 14 8.99 -5.87 13.60
N VAL A 15 9.82 -5.50 14.59
CA VAL A 15 9.54 -4.38 15.49
C VAL A 15 9.87 -3.10 14.75
N ILE A 16 8.85 -2.37 14.32
CA ILE A 16 8.98 -1.02 13.77
C ILE A 16 9.04 -0.07 14.95
N ILE A 17 10.24 0.41 15.25
CA ILE A 17 10.43 1.55 16.16
C ILE A 17 10.11 2.82 15.37
N CYS A 18 9.04 3.49 15.76
CA CYS A 18 8.59 4.74 15.16
C CYS A 18 9.24 5.95 15.85
N PRO A 19 10.01 6.80 15.18
CA PRO A 19 10.49 8.05 15.73
C PRO A 19 9.49 9.17 15.41
N THR A 20 8.43 9.30 16.18
CA THR A 20 7.42 10.34 15.97
C THR A 20 7.21 11.17 17.23
N MET A 21 8.14 12.06 17.58
CA MET A 21 7.85 13.01 18.68
C MET A 21 8.45 14.43 18.57
N MET A 22 9.04 14.86 17.47
CA MET A 22 9.66 16.20 17.42
C MET A 22 9.03 17.21 16.44
N TRP A 23 8.03 16.86 15.65
CA TRP A 23 7.48 17.75 14.60
C TRP A 23 6.16 18.44 14.92
N ALA A 24 5.43 18.01 15.94
CA ALA A 24 4.07 18.49 16.20
C ALA A 24 4.01 19.97 16.67
N GLY A 25 5.07 20.49 17.29
CA GLY A 25 5.08 21.85 17.84
C GLY A 25 5.28 22.95 16.80
N GLU A 26 6.09 22.71 15.80
CA GLU A 26 6.47 23.71 14.79
C GLU A 26 5.36 23.93 13.75
N VAL A 27 4.74 22.84 13.29
CA VAL A 27 3.60 22.87 12.35
C VAL A 27 2.41 23.66 12.93
N ARG A 28 2.11 23.49 14.21
CA ARG A 28 0.97 24.17 14.87
C ARG A 28 1.16 25.68 14.97
N THR A 29 2.38 26.18 15.07
CA THR A 29 2.68 27.61 15.12
C THR A 29 2.47 28.26 13.74
N GLU A 30 2.84 27.60 12.66
CA GLU A 30 2.64 28.09 11.30
C GLU A 30 1.17 28.15 10.90
N LEU A 31 0.39 27.10 11.21
CA LEU A 31 -1.03 27.06 10.93
C LEU A 31 -1.81 28.15 11.66
N SER A 32 -1.40 28.52 12.87
CA SER A 32 -2.06 29.57 13.66
C SER A 32 -1.91 30.98 13.06
N ALA A 33 -0.91 31.21 12.22
CA ALA A 33 -0.68 32.49 11.53
C ALA A 33 -1.52 32.68 10.27
N LEU A 34 -2.17 31.62 9.75
CA LEU A 34 -2.99 31.68 8.54
C LEU A 34 -4.25 32.57 8.73
N GLY A 35 -4.66 33.25 7.66
CA GLY A 35 -5.94 33.96 7.64
C GLY A 35 -7.13 33.00 7.53
N ASP A 36 -8.33 33.41 8.00
CA ASP A 36 -9.53 32.55 7.98
C ASP A 36 -9.95 32.14 6.56
N GLU A 37 -9.74 33.03 5.60
CA GLU A 37 -10.02 32.73 4.18
C GLU A 37 -9.05 31.65 3.65
N GLU A 38 -7.79 31.73 4.01
CA GLU A 38 -6.77 30.76 3.58
C GLU A 38 -7.05 29.39 4.22
N ILE A 39 -7.38 29.34 5.52
CA ILE A 39 -7.80 28.09 6.18
C ILE A 39 -8.97 27.47 5.44
N SER A 40 -9.97 28.25 5.08
CA SER A 40 -11.15 27.78 4.36
C SER A 40 -10.82 27.31 2.95
N GLN A 41 -9.90 27.95 2.24
CA GLN A 41 -9.45 27.55 0.89
C GLN A 41 -8.67 26.24 0.93
N ARG A 42 -7.76 26.09 1.91
CA ARG A 42 -6.98 24.86 2.11
C ARG A 42 -7.90 23.68 2.46
N LEU A 43 -8.84 23.87 3.38
CA LEU A 43 -9.82 22.84 3.73
C LEU A 43 -10.66 22.38 2.53
N ARG A 44 -11.24 23.32 1.76
CA ARG A 44 -11.99 22.97 0.55
C ARG A 44 -11.17 22.19 -0.46
N PHE A 45 -9.91 22.57 -0.64
CA PHE A 45 -9.01 21.86 -1.54
C PHE A 45 -8.76 20.42 -1.07
N ILE A 46 -8.42 20.26 0.21
CA ILE A 46 -8.13 18.95 0.81
C ILE A 46 -9.37 18.05 0.71
N GLU A 47 -10.53 18.55 1.13
CA GLU A 47 -11.77 17.77 1.07
C GLU A 47 -12.09 17.32 -0.35
N GLN A 48 -11.97 18.21 -1.32
CA GLN A 48 -12.21 17.88 -2.72
C GLN A 48 -11.26 16.78 -3.20
N ARG A 49 -9.95 16.91 -2.92
CA ARG A 49 -8.95 15.93 -3.37
C ARG A 49 -9.16 14.56 -2.72
N LEU A 50 -9.46 14.51 -1.43
CA LEU A 50 -9.74 13.27 -0.72
C LEU A 50 -10.99 12.58 -1.27
N ASP A 51 -12.06 13.32 -1.57
CA ASP A 51 -13.29 12.76 -2.14
C ASP A 51 -13.11 12.28 -3.59
N GLU A 52 -12.34 12.98 -4.39
CA GLU A 52 -12.01 12.56 -5.74
C GLU A 52 -11.24 11.23 -5.77
N GLY A 53 -10.40 10.97 -4.78
CA GLY A 53 -9.67 9.70 -4.61
C GLY A 53 -10.52 8.54 -4.06
N ARG A 54 -11.57 8.85 -3.31
CA ARG A 54 -12.41 7.90 -2.56
C ARG A 54 -12.96 6.75 -3.40
N ARG A 55 -13.51 7.06 -4.57
CA ARG A 55 -14.18 6.07 -5.42
C ARG A 55 -13.23 4.97 -5.89
N HIS A 56 -12.06 5.35 -6.37
CA HIS A 56 -11.05 4.40 -6.82
C HIS A 56 -10.54 3.56 -5.65
N ALA A 57 -10.25 4.20 -4.51
CA ALA A 57 -9.80 3.49 -3.31
C ALA A 57 -10.80 2.46 -2.81
N ASN A 58 -12.10 2.78 -2.83
CA ASN A 58 -13.17 1.85 -2.47
C ASN A 58 -13.24 0.66 -3.42
N TYR A 59 -13.27 0.90 -4.73
CA TYR A 59 -13.35 -0.20 -5.72
C TYR A 59 -12.13 -1.10 -5.64
N TRP A 60 -10.94 -0.52 -5.49
CA TRP A 60 -9.72 -1.30 -5.35
C TRP A 60 -9.75 -2.16 -4.08
N GLN A 61 -10.07 -1.54 -2.94
CA GLN A 61 -10.11 -2.25 -1.64
C GLN A 61 -11.15 -3.38 -1.64
N VAL A 62 -12.38 -3.08 -2.06
CA VAL A 62 -13.47 -4.08 -2.09
C VAL A 62 -13.19 -5.16 -3.12
N GLY A 63 -12.73 -4.79 -4.32
CA GLY A 63 -12.44 -5.73 -5.39
C GLY A 63 -11.35 -6.73 -5.01
N TRP A 64 -10.21 -6.27 -4.50
CA TRP A 64 -9.12 -7.15 -4.10
C TRP A 64 -9.43 -7.96 -2.84
N THR A 65 -10.14 -7.36 -1.86
CA THR A 65 -10.61 -8.11 -0.68
C THR A 65 -11.54 -9.25 -1.10
N GLY A 66 -12.52 -8.97 -1.97
CA GLY A 66 -13.43 -9.98 -2.52
C GLY A 66 -12.70 -11.06 -3.32
N PHE A 67 -11.76 -10.65 -4.18
CA PHE A 67 -10.95 -11.59 -4.96
C PHE A 67 -10.17 -12.56 -4.06
N TYR A 68 -9.46 -12.07 -3.04
CA TYR A 68 -8.70 -12.93 -2.14
C TYR A 68 -9.60 -13.80 -1.26
N ALA A 69 -10.74 -13.29 -0.81
CA ALA A 69 -11.70 -14.07 -0.04
C ALA A 69 -12.28 -15.25 -0.87
N ILE A 70 -12.73 -14.98 -2.09
CA ILE A 70 -13.28 -16.00 -2.99
C ILE A 70 -12.19 -16.99 -3.40
N SER A 71 -11.02 -16.50 -3.80
CA SER A 71 -9.90 -17.36 -4.18
C SER A 71 -9.48 -18.29 -3.05
N GLY A 72 -9.35 -17.75 -1.83
CA GLY A 72 -9.03 -18.55 -0.64
C GLY A 72 -10.09 -19.60 -0.33
N ALA A 73 -11.38 -19.25 -0.42
CA ALA A 73 -12.48 -20.17 -0.18
C ALA A 73 -12.54 -21.30 -1.22
N VAL A 74 -12.39 -20.95 -2.50
CA VAL A 74 -12.39 -21.94 -3.60
C VAL A 74 -11.21 -22.90 -3.43
N GLN A 75 -10.00 -22.39 -3.25
CA GLN A 75 -8.82 -23.22 -3.11
C GLN A 75 -8.85 -24.05 -1.81
N GLY A 76 -9.28 -23.47 -0.68
CA GLY A 76 -9.44 -24.19 0.57
C GLY A 76 -10.45 -25.34 0.45
N THR A 77 -11.59 -25.11 -0.21
CA THR A 77 -12.59 -26.15 -0.46
C THR A 77 -12.05 -27.22 -1.40
N SER A 78 -11.30 -26.85 -2.44
CA SER A 78 -10.68 -27.80 -3.36
C SER A 78 -9.63 -28.67 -2.66
N ALA A 79 -8.83 -28.11 -1.76
CA ALA A 79 -7.86 -28.86 -0.97
C ALA A 79 -8.49 -29.94 -0.09
N ILE A 80 -9.70 -29.69 0.44
CA ILE A 80 -10.44 -30.65 1.26
C ILE A 80 -11.06 -31.77 0.41
N ARG A 81 -11.47 -31.42 -0.81
CA ARG A 81 -12.24 -32.33 -1.68
C ARG A 81 -11.41 -33.21 -2.60
N THR A 82 -10.16 -32.81 -2.88
CA THR A 82 -9.30 -33.60 -3.77
C THR A 82 -8.68 -34.80 -3.05
N ASP A 83 -8.64 -35.93 -3.73
CA ASP A 83 -7.92 -37.13 -3.29
C ASP A 83 -6.48 -37.17 -3.84
N ASP A 84 -6.19 -36.35 -4.83
CA ASP A 84 -4.88 -36.20 -5.45
C ASP A 84 -3.97 -35.36 -4.56
N GLY A 85 -2.80 -35.92 -4.17
CA GLY A 85 -1.85 -35.29 -3.26
C GLY A 85 -1.18 -34.05 -3.86
N ASP A 86 -0.86 -34.10 -5.16
CA ASP A 86 -0.18 -33.01 -5.86
C ASP A 86 -1.11 -31.80 -6.00
N ASN A 87 -2.34 -32.02 -6.42
CA ASN A 87 -3.39 -31.00 -6.47
C ASN A 87 -3.68 -30.43 -5.09
N ARG A 88 -3.69 -31.28 -4.05
CA ARG A 88 -3.91 -30.81 -2.66
C ARG A 88 -2.82 -29.85 -2.21
N ALA A 89 -1.54 -30.14 -2.52
CA ALA A 89 -0.43 -29.26 -2.19
C ALA A 89 -0.60 -27.89 -2.87
N ASN A 90 -0.95 -27.87 -4.16
CA ASN A 90 -1.20 -26.63 -4.91
C ASN A 90 -2.35 -25.81 -4.29
N TYR A 91 -3.49 -26.45 -3.98
CA TYR A 91 -4.64 -25.76 -3.37
C TYR A 91 -4.34 -25.22 -1.96
N ILE A 92 -3.61 -25.97 -1.12
CA ILE A 92 -3.23 -25.48 0.23
C ILE A 92 -2.34 -24.23 0.11
N VAL A 93 -1.33 -24.26 -0.75
CA VAL A 93 -0.43 -23.11 -0.95
C VAL A 93 -1.21 -21.92 -1.48
N GLY A 94 -2.08 -22.12 -2.46
CA GLY A 94 -2.91 -21.05 -3.01
C GLY A 94 -3.88 -20.45 -1.99
N ALA A 95 -4.56 -21.30 -1.19
CA ALA A 95 -5.42 -20.85 -0.10
C ALA A 95 -4.63 -20.05 0.95
N THR A 96 -3.42 -20.49 1.30
CA THR A 96 -2.55 -19.80 2.26
C THR A 96 -2.12 -18.43 1.72
N LYS A 97 -1.69 -18.33 0.47
CA LYS A 97 -1.34 -17.05 -0.17
C LYS A 97 -2.53 -16.09 -0.18
N SER A 98 -3.72 -16.59 -0.53
CA SER A 98 -4.95 -15.79 -0.53
C SER A 98 -5.34 -15.32 0.88
N ALA A 99 -5.20 -16.17 1.89
CA ALA A 99 -5.46 -15.81 3.29
C ALA A 99 -4.49 -14.75 3.81
N LEU A 100 -3.20 -14.84 3.48
CA LEU A 100 -2.20 -13.82 3.84
C LEU A 100 -2.52 -12.48 3.17
N ALA A 101 -2.86 -12.48 1.88
CA ALA A 101 -3.24 -11.28 1.16
C ALA A 101 -4.53 -10.65 1.71
N LEU A 102 -5.55 -11.47 2.00
CA LEU A 102 -6.79 -11.03 2.63
C LEU A 102 -6.53 -10.41 4.00
N THR A 103 -5.73 -11.07 4.84
CA THR A 103 -5.37 -10.56 6.16
C THR A 103 -4.70 -9.20 6.05
N THR A 104 -3.77 -9.03 5.11
CA THR A 104 -3.12 -7.73 4.87
C THR A 104 -4.12 -6.66 4.46
N GLN A 105 -5.08 -6.98 3.58
CA GLN A 105 -6.12 -6.04 3.16
C GLN A 105 -7.05 -5.62 4.31
N LEU A 106 -7.35 -6.54 5.23
CA LEU A 106 -8.23 -6.26 6.37
C LEU A 106 -7.52 -5.51 7.49
N LEU A 107 -6.27 -5.83 7.78
CA LEU A 107 -5.48 -5.18 8.85
C LEU A 107 -4.92 -3.82 8.43
N GLN A 108 -4.76 -3.62 7.13
CA GLN A 108 -4.19 -2.39 6.58
C GLN A 108 -5.07 -1.81 5.46
N PRO A 109 -6.31 -1.42 5.76
CA PRO A 109 -7.19 -0.84 4.75
C PRO A 109 -6.66 0.50 4.23
N LEU A 110 -7.11 0.90 3.04
CA LEU A 110 -6.80 2.22 2.49
C LEU A 110 -7.61 3.30 3.19
N ASN A 111 -6.97 4.24 3.88
CA ASN A 111 -7.64 5.38 4.49
C ASN A 111 -8.34 6.26 3.44
N ALA A 112 -7.76 6.38 2.24
CA ALA A 112 -8.33 7.12 1.12
C ALA A 112 -9.77 6.72 0.74
N ARG A 113 -10.23 5.51 1.12
CA ARG A 113 -11.61 5.05 0.89
C ARG A 113 -12.68 5.85 1.64
N HIS A 114 -12.30 6.55 2.69
CA HIS A 114 -13.20 7.37 3.49
C HIS A 114 -13.35 8.81 2.96
N GLY A 115 -12.44 9.23 2.06
CA GLY A 115 -12.43 10.59 1.54
C GLY A 115 -12.23 11.60 2.67
N ALA A 116 -13.06 12.64 2.66
CA ALA A 116 -13.04 13.70 3.66
C ALA A 116 -14.04 13.46 4.83
N ASP A 117 -14.64 12.27 4.93
CA ASP A 117 -15.68 12.01 5.96
C ASP A 117 -15.17 12.27 7.38
N GLU A 118 -13.89 11.93 7.65
CA GLU A 118 -13.29 12.15 8.96
C GLU A 118 -13.17 13.65 9.32
N ILE A 119 -12.77 14.48 8.37
CA ILE A 119 -12.64 15.93 8.55
C ILE A 119 -14.02 16.53 8.80
N ARG A 120 -15.04 16.14 8.03
CA ARG A 120 -16.41 16.63 8.15
C ARG A 120 -17.10 16.21 9.44
N ALA A 121 -16.67 15.11 10.04
CA ALA A 121 -17.19 14.67 11.33
C ALA A 121 -16.62 15.46 12.52
N MET A 122 -15.56 16.25 12.31
CA MET A 122 -14.96 17.08 13.36
C MET A 122 -15.78 18.38 13.55
N PRO A 123 -15.79 18.95 14.78
CA PRO A 123 -16.35 20.31 15.00
C PRO A 123 -15.69 21.32 14.05
N GLY A 124 -16.45 22.31 13.59
CA GLY A 124 -15.97 23.32 12.63
C GLY A 124 -16.51 24.73 12.87
N GLU A 125 -17.12 24.98 14.05
CA GLU A 125 -17.78 26.24 14.35
C GLU A 125 -16.79 27.36 14.72
N SER A 126 -15.75 27.01 15.48
CA SER A 126 -14.72 27.98 15.89
C SER A 126 -13.52 27.97 14.95
N ARG A 127 -12.75 29.07 15.00
CA ARG A 127 -11.43 29.12 14.31
C ARG A 127 -10.51 27.96 14.75
N ALA A 128 -10.49 27.65 16.04
CA ALA A 128 -9.68 26.56 16.57
C ALA A 128 -10.11 25.21 16.00
N ASP A 129 -11.41 24.98 15.82
CA ASP A 129 -11.92 23.76 15.21
C ASP A 129 -11.48 23.65 13.76
N LYS A 130 -11.56 24.73 12.99
CA LYS A 130 -11.12 24.76 11.60
C LYS A 130 -9.60 24.50 11.45
N LEU A 131 -8.81 25.01 12.38
CA LEU A 131 -7.38 24.71 12.42
C LEU A 131 -7.11 23.22 12.72
N ASN A 132 -7.85 22.62 13.64
CA ASN A 132 -7.75 21.18 13.91
C ASN A 132 -8.20 20.34 12.69
N GLN A 133 -9.27 20.75 12.00
CA GLN A 133 -9.70 20.12 10.75
C GLN A 133 -8.61 20.23 9.67
N LEU A 134 -7.95 21.39 9.55
CA LEU A 134 -6.88 21.62 8.58
C LEU A 134 -5.67 20.74 8.88
N GLU A 135 -5.20 20.72 10.12
CA GLU A 135 -4.10 19.86 10.58
C GLU A 135 -4.38 18.38 10.26
N ARG A 136 -5.60 17.93 10.58
CA ARG A 136 -6.01 16.56 10.28
C ARG A 136 -6.12 16.28 8.78
N GLY A 137 -6.60 17.25 8.01
CA GLY A 137 -6.70 17.13 6.56
C GLY A 137 -5.33 17.02 5.88
N GLU A 138 -4.37 17.86 6.28
CA GLU A 138 -2.99 17.78 5.79
C GLU A 138 -2.32 16.46 6.16
N ASP A 139 -2.56 15.97 7.38
CA ASP A 139 -2.08 14.67 7.84
C ASP A 139 -2.67 13.51 7.00
N LEU A 140 -3.95 13.54 6.69
CA LEU A 140 -4.59 12.55 5.81
C LEU A 140 -4.03 12.57 4.38
N LEU A 141 -3.79 13.76 3.80
CA LEU A 141 -3.14 13.87 2.49
C LEU A 141 -1.76 13.24 2.51
N ARG A 142 -0.95 13.56 3.53
CA ARG A 142 0.41 13.02 3.68
C ARG A 142 0.40 11.52 3.88
N GLN A 143 -0.41 11.01 4.81
CA GLN A 143 -0.52 9.57 5.06
C GLN A 143 -0.95 8.79 3.81
N ASN A 144 -1.90 9.31 3.05
CA ASN A 144 -2.37 8.67 1.82
C ASN A 144 -1.27 8.68 0.74
N ALA A 145 -0.50 9.76 0.62
CA ALA A 145 0.61 9.87 -0.33
C ALA A 145 1.77 8.93 0.04
N GLU A 146 2.18 8.91 1.30
CA GLU A 146 3.20 8.00 1.83
C GLU A 146 2.80 6.54 1.58
N ARG A 147 1.57 6.19 1.91
CA ARG A 147 1.04 4.84 1.69
C ARG A 147 1.05 4.44 0.22
N ALA A 148 0.65 5.35 -0.67
CA ALA A 148 0.69 5.10 -2.11
C ALA A 148 2.13 4.93 -2.60
N GLY A 149 3.06 5.75 -2.12
CA GLY A 149 4.48 5.65 -2.44
C GLY A 149 5.12 4.36 -1.94
N GLU A 150 4.89 3.97 -0.69
CA GLU A 150 5.45 2.73 -0.11
C GLU A 150 5.04 1.48 -0.90
N ARG A 151 3.80 1.44 -1.38
CA ARG A 151 3.28 0.28 -2.11
C ARG A 151 3.83 0.15 -3.53
N THR A 152 4.33 1.21 -4.13
CA THR A 152 4.99 1.20 -5.44
C THR A 152 6.51 1.08 -5.34
N MET A 153 7.05 1.02 -4.13
CA MET A 153 8.49 0.83 -3.93
C MET A 153 8.96 -0.56 -4.38
N TRP A 154 10.18 -0.64 -4.85
CA TRP A 154 10.83 -1.88 -5.24
C TRP A 154 10.79 -2.99 -4.16
N LYS A 155 10.76 -2.61 -2.88
CA LYS A 155 10.62 -3.54 -1.74
C LYS A 155 9.31 -4.32 -1.80
N THR A 156 8.22 -3.68 -2.18
CA THR A 156 6.90 -4.32 -2.31
C THR A 156 6.92 -5.38 -3.41
N HIS A 157 7.53 -5.07 -4.56
CA HIS A 157 7.72 -6.03 -5.65
C HIS A 157 8.60 -7.21 -5.23
N LEU A 158 9.69 -6.98 -4.48
CA LEU A 158 10.54 -8.05 -3.99
C LEU A 158 9.85 -8.95 -2.95
N ILE A 159 9.07 -8.37 -2.05
CA ILE A 159 8.27 -9.15 -1.08
C ILE A 159 7.26 -10.03 -1.83
N SER A 160 6.55 -9.43 -2.79
CA SER A 160 5.62 -10.16 -3.66
C SER A 160 6.28 -11.31 -4.38
N LEU A 161 7.42 -11.06 -5.02
CA LEU A 161 8.21 -12.08 -5.70
C LEU A 161 8.64 -13.19 -4.73
N GLY A 162 9.17 -12.84 -3.56
CA GLY A 162 9.61 -13.78 -2.54
C GLY A 162 8.49 -14.70 -2.05
N VAL A 163 7.32 -14.17 -1.77
CA VAL A 163 6.14 -14.95 -1.36
C VAL A 163 5.71 -15.93 -2.47
N ASN A 164 5.70 -15.48 -3.72
CA ASN A 164 5.31 -16.32 -4.85
C ASN A 164 6.33 -17.42 -5.14
N LEU A 165 7.63 -17.11 -5.06
CA LEU A 165 8.70 -18.11 -5.21
C LEU A 165 8.67 -19.14 -4.07
N ALA A 166 8.47 -18.71 -2.82
CA ALA A 166 8.33 -19.62 -1.67
C ALA A 166 7.12 -20.55 -1.81
N GLY A 167 5.99 -20.01 -2.28
CA GLY A 167 4.81 -20.83 -2.58
C GLY A 167 5.06 -21.84 -3.69
N GLY A 168 5.73 -21.43 -4.78
CA GLY A 168 6.12 -22.32 -5.86
C GLY A 168 7.08 -23.42 -5.41
N ALA A 169 8.08 -23.07 -4.59
CA ALA A 169 9.00 -24.06 -4.03
C ALA A 169 8.29 -25.09 -3.14
N ALA A 170 7.27 -24.68 -2.38
CA ALA A 170 6.46 -25.59 -1.59
C ALA A 170 5.62 -26.54 -2.48
N ILE A 171 5.01 -26.05 -3.56
CA ILE A 171 4.29 -26.88 -4.52
C ILE A 171 5.26 -27.85 -5.19
N TRP A 172 6.42 -27.38 -5.64
CA TRP A 172 7.44 -28.22 -6.24
C TRP A 172 7.94 -29.34 -5.31
N ALA A 173 8.05 -29.06 -4.03
CA ALA A 173 8.51 -30.07 -3.04
C ALA A 173 7.46 -31.14 -2.68
N PHE A 174 6.17 -30.83 -2.82
CA PHE A 174 5.06 -31.67 -2.35
C PHE A 174 4.00 -31.98 -3.41
N GLY A 175 4.16 -31.46 -4.62
CA GLY A 175 3.22 -31.58 -5.73
C GLY A 175 3.96 -31.67 -7.07
N ASP A 176 3.36 -31.09 -8.12
CA ASP A 176 3.80 -31.16 -9.50
C ASP A 176 4.61 -29.93 -9.93
N ASP A 177 5.68 -30.13 -10.73
CA ASP A 177 6.57 -29.09 -11.24
C ASP A 177 5.84 -28.03 -12.09
N LYS A 178 4.88 -28.48 -12.92
CA LYS A 178 4.11 -27.62 -13.80
C LYS A 178 3.18 -26.73 -12.98
N ASP A 179 2.55 -27.27 -11.95
CA ASP A 179 1.69 -26.53 -11.04
C ASP A 179 2.49 -25.51 -10.24
N ALA A 180 3.72 -25.85 -9.82
CA ALA A 180 4.63 -24.92 -9.19
C ALA A 180 4.91 -23.71 -10.08
N LEU A 181 5.27 -23.94 -11.34
CA LEU A 181 5.56 -22.88 -12.31
C LEU A 181 4.33 -22.00 -12.58
N ILE A 182 3.16 -22.60 -12.78
CA ILE A 182 1.90 -21.88 -13.01
C ILE A 182 1.55 -21.04 -11.79
N SER A 183 1.70 -21.58 -10.58
CA SER A 183 1.42 -20.86 -9.33
C SER A 183 2.34 -19.67 -9.11
N VAL A 184 3.63 -19.79 -9.47
CA VAL A 184 4.58 -18.67 -9.41
C VAL A 184 4.18 -17.60 -10.42
N ALA A 185 4.01 -17.98 -11.68
CA ALA A 185 3.73 -17.03 -12.77
C ALA A 185 2.41 -16.28 -12.52
N SER A 186 1.34 -17.01 -12.21
CA SER A 186 0.03 -16.40 -11.92
C SER A 186 0.06 -15.56 -10.65
N GLY A 187 0.72 -16.04 -9.61
CA GLY A 187 0.85 -15.31 -8.36
C GLY A 187 1.59 -13.98 -8.52
N ILE A 188 2.69 -13.95 -9.28
CA ILE A 188 3.40 -12.72 -9.63
C ILE A 188 2.47 -11.80 -10.43
N ALA A 189 1.80 -12.31 -11.47
CA ALA A 189 0.93 -11.51 -12.32
C ALA A 189 -0.20 -10.84 -11.51
N PHE A 190 -0.87 -11.57 -10.62
CA PHE A 190 -1.93 -11.01 -9.77
C PHE A 190 -1.40 -10.03 -8.73
N SER A 191 -0.23 -10.29 -8.15
CA SER A 191 0.39 -9.37 -7.20
C SER A 191 0.79 -8.05 -7.87
N GLU A 192 1.42 -8.12 -9.03
CA GLU A 192 1.78 -6.94 -9.81
C GLU A 192 0.53 -6.17 -10.26
N LEU A 193 -0.52 -6.86 -10.71
CA LEU A 193 -1.79 -6.23 -11.05
C LEU A 193 -2.40 -5.49 -9.85
N ALA A 194 -2.32 -6.06 -8.64
CA ALA A 194 -2.78 -5.41 -7.44
C ALA A 194 -1.97 -4.14 -7.12
N ILE A 195 -0.66 -4.18 -7.29
CA ILE A 195 0.23 -3.03 -7.08
C ILE A 195 -0.07 -1.92 -8.11
N TYR A 196 -0.11 -2.26 -9.40
CA TYR A 196 -0.31 -1.26 -10.47
C TYR A 196 -1.72 -0.67 -10.54
N THR A 197 -2.73 -1.41 -10.08
CA THR A 197 -4.12 -0.90 -10.04
C THR A 197 -4.44 -0.11 -8.78
N GLN A 198 -3.51 -0.01 -7.83
CA GLN A 198 -3.73 0.75 -6.60
C GLN A 198 -3.87 2.25 -6.87
N PRO A 199 -4.73 2.96 -6.09
CA PRO A 199 -4.85 4.40 -6.19
C PRO A 199 -3.52 5.11 -5.88
N GLY A 200 -2.89 5.68 -6.92
CA GLY A 200 -1.63 6.45 -6.79
C GLY A 200 -1.85 7.97 -6.73
N ARG A 201 -3.07 8.44 -6.96
CA ARG A 201 -3.42 9.86 -7.05
C ARG A 201 -3.00 10.67 -5.82
N ALA A 202 -3.02 10.06 -4.64
CA ALA A 202 -2.69 10.75 -3.40
C ALA A 202 -1.31 11.42 -3.40
N ILE A 203 -0.34 10.90 -4.17
CA ILE A 203 0.99 11.49 -4.33
C ILE A 203 0.86 12.83 -5.05
N THR A 204 0.17 12.86 -6.18
CA THR A 204 -0.06 14.10 -6.96
C THR A 204 -0.93 15.09 -6.19
N ASP A 205 -1.93 14.61 -5.43
CA ASP A 205 -2.80 15.48 -4.63
C ASP A 205 -2.02 16.21 -3.53
N LEU A 206 -1.04 15.53 -2.89
CA LEU A 206 -0.14 16.18 -1.92
C LEU A 206 0.79 17.17 -2.62
N GLU A 207 1.40 16.80 -3.74
CA GLU A 207 2.26 17.70 -4.53
C GLU A 207 1.50 18.95 -4.99
N ASP A 208 0.27 18.81 -5.47
CA ASP A 208 -0.59 19.94 -5.87
C ASP A 208 -0.92 20.85 -4.68
N TYR A 209 -1.17 20.25 -3.49
CA TYR A 209 -1.42 20.99 -2.27
C TYR A 209 -0.19 21.81 -1.84
N GLU A 210 0.96 21.17 -1.79
CA GLU A 210 2.23 21.82 -1.45
C GLU A 210 2.58 22.94 -2.44
N ASN A 211 2.40 22.72 -3.72
CA ASN A 211 2.66 23.73 -4.75
C ASN A 211 1.71 24.92 -4.67
N LYS A 212 0.46 24.72 -4.26
CA LYS A 212 -0.55 25.77 -4.23
C LYS A 212 -0.50 26.62 -2.96
N PHE A 213 -0.24 26.00 -1.82
CA PHE A 213 -0.41 26.64 -0.52
C PHE A 213 0.87 26.81 0.29
N SER A 214 1.88 26.03 0.02
CA SER A 214 3.15 26.29 0.61
C SER A 214 3.88 27.25 -0.33
N GLY A 215 4.00 28.51 0.06
CA GLY A 215 5.17 29.30 -0.33
C GLY A 215 6.44 28.63 0.20
N TYR A 216 6.33 27.37 0.54
CA TYR A 216 7.34 26.52 1.14
C TYR A 216 8.30 26.05 0.06
N HIS A 217 9.53 26.41 0.25
CA HIS A 217 10.64 25.87 -0.52
C HIS A 217 10.47 24.36 -0.66
N SER A 218 10.07 23.93 -1.87
CA SER A 218 10.20 22.55 -2.28
C SER A 218 11.60 22.10 -1.87
N GLN A 219 11.70 21.27 -0.83
CA GLN A 219 12.96 20.66 -0.50
C GLN A 219 13.44 19.97 -1.76
N LYS A 220 14.57 20.44 -2.29
CA LYS A 220 15.20 19.90 -3.50
C LYS A 220 15.23 18.38 -3.39
N LYS A 221 14.27 17.72 -4.03
CA LYS A 221 14.21 16.26 -4.02
C LYS A 221 15.31 15.75 -4.94
N PHE A 222 16.27 15.11 -4.34
CA PHE A 222 17.28 14.36 -5.04
C PHE A 222 16.76 12.96 -5.29
N SER A 223 16.64 12.54 -6.54
CA SER A 223 16.34 11.15 -6.90
C SER A 223 17.39 10.63 -7.85
N TRP A 224 17.79 9.38 -7.66
CA TRP A 224 18.67 8.69 -8.60
C TRP A 224 17.92 7.49 -9.18
N HIS A 225 18.19 7.17 -10.42
CA HIS A 225 17.62 6.01 -11.11
C HIS A 225 18.67 5.35 -12.00
N LEU A 226 18.57 4.03 -12.11
CA LEU A 226 19.43 3.27 -13.03
C LEU A 226 18.87 3.36 -14.44
N ILE A 227 19.68 3.78 -15.38
CA ILE A 227 19.36 3.81 -16.80
C ILE A 227 20.00 2.58 -17.45
N PRO A 228 19.21 1.55 -17.80
CA PRO A 228 19.75 0.42 -18.53
C PRO A 228 20.15 0.86 -19.95
N SER A 229 21.35 0.52 -20.37
CA SER A 229 21.86 0.77 -21.72
C SER A 229 22.39 -0.53 -22.32
N LYS A 230 22.38 -0.63 -23.65
CA LYS A 230 22.94 -1.80 -24.36
C LYS A 230 24.45 -1.99 -24.15
N GLN A 231 25.15 -0.99 -23.62
CA GLN A 231 26.58 -0.97 -23.35
C GLN A 231 26.94 -0.99 -21.86
N GLY A 232 25.94 -1.06 -20.96
CA GLY A 232 26.14 -1.03 -19.51
C GLY A 232 24.98 -0.35 -18.79
N ALA A 233 25.12 -0.11 -17.49
CA ALA A 233 24.14 0.63 -16.69
C ALA A 233 24.68 2.03 -16.39
N GLY A 234 23.88 3.06 -16.64
CA GLY A 234 24.12 4.44 -16.23
C GLY A 234 23.35 4.78 -14.97
N VAL A 235 23.84 5.75 -14.19
CA VAL A 235 23.10 6.33 -13.06
C VAL A 235 22.61 7.72 -13.48
N GLY A 236 21.29 7.92 -13.53
CA GLY A 236 20.69 9.21 -13.73
C GLY A 236 20.38 9.86 -12.37
N ILE A 237 20.73 11.14 -12.23
CA ILE A 237 20.43 11.95 -11.05
C ILE A 237 19.47 13.05 -11.47
N ASN A 238 18.31 13.12 -10.83
CA ASN A 238 17.33 14.17 -11.07
C ASN A 238 17.30 15.12 -9.87
N PHE A 239 17.46 16.41 -10.15
CA PHE A 239 17.30 17.48 -9.16
C PHE A 239 16.03 18.25 -9.53
N SER A 240 15.03 18.28 -8.64
CA SER A 240 13.91 19.21 -8.73
C SER A 240 14.26 20.45 -7.88
N PHE A 241 14.24 21.62 -8.52
CA PHE A 241 14.49 22.91 -7.88
C PHE A 241 13.18 23.61 -7.60
#